data_e446aed5bcea71b6aeb85372866bf279
#
_entry.id   e446aed5bcea71b6aeb85372866bf279
#
_cell.length_a   1.000
_cell.length_b   1.000
_cell.length_c   1.000
_cell.angle_alpha   90.00
_cell.angle_beta   90.00
_cell.angle_gamma   90.00
#
_symmetry.space_group_name_H-M   'P 1'
#
loop_
_entity.id
_entity.type
_entity.pdbx_description
1 polymer ?
#
loop_
_entity_poly.entity_id
_entity_poly.type
_entity_poly.pdbx_seq_one_letter_code
_entity_poly.pdbx_strand_id
1 'polypeptide(L)'
;MWRALFALTHADGIVSDEEIKFMHDKLENVPFSDVQRHQLCQDMAQAQNILTLYDQITDSVDQAEFFNIARALVHIDGDYGADERAILLRLKERHIKNVNVDDLVGKVDIAFETTPRPKKIEPILENPVQGENKVLTILQKFFQRLT
;
A
#
# COMPACT_ATOMS: atom_id res chain seq x y z
N MET A 1 -2.37 -3.68 -15.78
CA MET A 1 -2.61 -3.94 -14.34
C MET A 1 -3.51 -5.17 -14.08
N TRP A 2 -4.76 -5.24 -14.59
CA TRP A 2 -5.74 -6.29 -14.24
C TRP A 2 -5.30 -7.74 -14.51
N ARG A 3 -4.61 -7.99 -15.63
CA ARG A 3 -4.06 -9.32 -15.92
C ARG A 3 -3.09 -9.80 -14.84
N ALA A 4 -2.24 -8.91 -14.31
CA ALA A 4 -1.31 -9.24 -13.24
C ALA A 4 -2.06 -9.53 -11.91
N LEU A 5 -3.18 -8.83 -11.63
CA LEU A 5 -4.04 -9.13 -10.48
C LEU A 5 -4.72 -10.49 -10.61
N PHE A 6 -5.23 -10.84 -11.80
CA PHE A 6 -5.82 -12.16 -12.05
C PHE A 6 -4.77 -13.28 -11.98
N ALA A 7 -3.53 -13.01 -12.40
CA ALA A 7 -2.44 -13.96 -12.23
C ALA A 7 -2.02 -14.18 -10.76
N LEU A 8 -2.26 -13.18 -9.90
CA LEU A 8 -1.95 -13.28 -8.47
C LEU A 8 -2.82 -14.32 -7.77
N THR A 9 -4.10 -14.47 -8.16
CA THR A 9 -5.00 -15.47 -7.57
C THR A 9 -4.59 -16.92 -7.84
N HIS A 10 -3.69 -17.13 -8.77
CA HIS A 10 -3.11 -18.46 -9.06
C HIS A 10 -1.75 -18.70 -8.40
N ALA A 11 -1.34 -17.82 -7.49
CA ALA A 11 0.03 -17.80 -6.98
C ALA A 11 0.41 -19.04 -6.16
N ASP A 12 -0.52 -19.58 -5.39
CA ASP A 12 -0.36 -20.79 -4.57
C ASP A 12 -0.90 -22.06 -5.26
N GLY A 13 -1.50 -21.91 -6.46
CA GLY A 13 -2.10 -23.00 -7.23
C GLY A 13 -3.53 -23.36 -6.82
N ILE A 14 -4.12 -22.64 -5.85
CA ILE A 14 -5.50 -22.84 -5.39
C ILE A 14 -6.21 -21.49 -5.51
N VAL A 15 -7.29 -21.45 -6.28
CA VAL A 15 -8.11 -20.23 -6.40
C VAL A 15 -9.33 -20.38 -5.49
N SER A 16 -9.45 -19.52 -4.49
CA SER A 16 -10.56 -19.52 -3.54
C SER A 16 -11.87 -19.03 -4.17
N ASP A 17 -13.00 -19.34 -3.54
CA ASP A 17 -14.33 -18.86 -3.99
C ASP A 17 -14.41 -17.32 -3.88
N GLU A 18 -13.75 -16.72 -2.89
CA GLU A 18 -13.66 -15.29 -2.68
C GLU A 18 -12.87 -14.59 -3.80
N GLU A 19 -11.78 -15.18 -4.24
CA GLU A 19 -10.99 -14.68 -5.37
C GLU A 19 -11.74 -14.82 -6.70
N ILE A 20 -12.43 -15.92 -6.92
CA ILE A 20 -13.32 -16.09 -8.08
C ILE A 20 -14.39 -15.01 -8.08
N LYS A 21 -15.03 -14.76 -6.94
CA LYS A 21 -16.04 -13.72 -6.79
C LYS A 21 -15.46 -12.33 -7.06
N PHE A 22 -14.26 -12.05 -6.55
CA PHE A 22 -13.55 -10.80 -6.82
C PHE A 22 -13.33 -10.60 -8.33
N MET A 23 -12.80 -11.62 -9.03
CA MET A 23 -12.55 -11.53 -10.47
C MET A 23 -13.83 -11.30 -11.26
N HIS A 24 -14.92 -12.00 -10.93
CA HIS A 24 -16.23 -11.79 -11.56
C HIS A 24 -16.77 -10.39 -11.30
N ASP A 25 -16.69 -9.90 -10.07
CA ASP A 25 -17.12 -8.52 -9.73
C ASP A 25 -16.38 -7.49 -10.59
N LYS A 26 -15.06 -7.66 -10.78
CA LYS A 26 -14.28 -6.75 -11.62
C LYS A 26 -14.66 -6.84 -13.10
N LEU A 27 -14.91 -8.03 -13.61
CA LEU A 27 -15.36 -8.22 -15.00
C LEU A 27 -16.72 -7.56 -15.27
N GLU A 28 -17.59 -7.47 -14.27
CA GLU A 28 -18.91 -6.85 -14.40
C GLU A 28 -18.87 -5.32 -14.23
N ASN A 29 -18.08 -4.83 -13.26
CA ASN A 29 -18.15 -3.44 -12.81
C ASN A 29 -17.08 -2.52 -13.42
N VAL A 30 -16.00 -3.08 -13.97
CA VAL A 30 -14.97 -2.29 -14.68
C VAL A 30 -15.30 -2.25 -16.17
N PRO A 31 -15.29 -1.06 -16.81
CA PRO A 31 -15.64 -0.92 -18.23
C PRO A 31 -14.54 -1.43 -19.16
N PHE A 32 -14.29 -2.73 -19.15
CA PHE A 32 -13.38 -3.38 -20.09
C PHE A 32 -13.94 -3.42 -21.49
N SER A 33 -13.08 -3.28 -22.51
CA SER A 33 -13.44 -3.64 -23.87
C SER A 33 -13.68 -5.15 -24.00
N ASP A 34 -14.38 -5.57 -25.05
CA ASP A 34 -14.66 -7.01 -25.31
C ASP A 34 -13.38 -7.83 -25.39
N VAL A 35 -12.32 -7.26 -26.01
CA VAL A 35 -11.00 -7.91 -26.13
C VAL A 35 -10.36 -8.09 -24.76
N GLN A 36 -10.38 -7.05 -23.93
CA GLN A 36 -9.83 -7.11 -22.57
C GLN A 36 -10.59 -8.10 -21.69
N ARG A 37 -11.94 -8.09 -21.77
CA ARG A 37 -12.81 -9.01 -21.03
C ARG A 37 -12.52 -10.46 -21.44
N HIS A 38 -12.42 -10.72 -22.73
CA HIS A 38 -12.09 -12.08 -23.22
C HIS A 38 -10.72 -12.54 -22.70
N GLN A 39 -9.70 -11.68 -22.76
CA GLN A 39 -8.37 -12.00 -22.24
C GLN A 39 -8.38 -12.27 -20.72
N LEU A 40 -9.11 -11.47 -19.95
CA LEU A 40 -9.22 -11.67 -18.51
C LEU A 40 -9.98 -12.96 -18.15
N CYS A 41 -11.00 -13.35 -18.94
CA CYS A 41 -11.66 -14.64 -18.77
C CYS A 41 -10.71 -15.82 -19.03
N GLN A 42 -9.78 -15.69 -19.98
CA GLN A 42 -8.74 -16.70 -20.20
C GLN A 42 -7.74 -16.73 -19.03
N ASP A 43 -7.35 -15.55 -18.51
CA ASP A 43 -6.43 -15.43 -17.37
C ASP A 43 -7.05 -15.99 -16.06
N MET A 44 -8.39 -16.00 -15.93
CA MET A 44 -9.08 -16.70 -14.83
C MET A 44 -8.95 -18.22 -14.91
N ALA A 45 -8.94 -18.76 -16.12
CA ALA A 45 -8.92 -20.20 -16.34
C ALA A 45 -7.51 -20.80 -16.32
N GLN A 46 -6.47 -19.99 -16.47
CA GLN A 46 -5.10 -20.45 -16.64
C GLN A 46 -4.11 -19.59 -15.88
N ALA A 47 -3.28 -20.24 -15.05
CA ALA A 47 -2.19 -19.57 -14.37
C ALA A 47 -1.25 -18.87 -15.36
N GLN A 48 -0.93 -17.61 -15.08
CA GLN A 48 -0.04 -16.78 -15.88
C GLN A 48 1.20 -16.40 -15.06
N ASN A 49 2.29 -16.04 -15.74
CA ASN A 49 3.46 -15.55 -15.07
C ASN A 49 3.26 -14.10 -14.58
N ILE A 50 2.98 -13.96 -13.30
CA ILE A 50 2.68 -12.67 -12.68
C ILE A 50 3.83 -11.66 -12.81
N LEU A 51 5.09 -12.09 -12.72
CA LEU A 51 6.26 -11.20 -12.82
C LEU A 51 6.35 -10.60 -14.23
N THR A 52 6.12 -11.41 -15.25
CA THR A 52 6.12 -10.96 -16.64
C THR A 52 4.96 -9.98 -16.90
N LEU A 53 3.78 -10.26 -16.34
CA LEU A 53 2.63 -9.36 -16.50
C LEU A 53 2.79 -8.07 -15.72
N TYR A 54 3.44 -8.12 -14.56
CA TYR A 54 3.74 -6.92 -13.77
C TYR A 54 4.72 -5.99 -14.51
N ASP A 55 5.76 -6.52 -15.16
CA ASP A 55 6.73 -5.73 -15.94
C ASP A 55 6.08 -4.95 -17.10
N GLN A 56 4.91 -5.38 -17.56
CA GLN A 56 4.15 -4.69 -18.60
C GLN A 56 3.36 -3.48 -18.06
N ILE A 57 3.31 -3.29 -16.75
CA ILE A 57 2.67 -2.13 -16.13
C ILE A 57 3.68 -0.99 -16.12
N THR A 58 3.59 -0.11 -17.11
CA THR A 58 4.55 1.02 -17.29
C THR A 58 4.11 2.29 -16.61
N ASP A 59 2.80 2.46 -16.35
CA ASP A 59 2.25 3.63 -15.66
C ASP A 59 2.43 3.50 -14.15
N SER A 60 2.95 4.56 -13.51
CA SER A 60 3.26 4.56 -12.07
C SER A 60 1.99 4.54 -11.19
N VAL A 61 0.89 5.12 -11.68
CA VAL A 61 -0.40 5.11 -10.98
C VAL A 61 -0.97 3.70 -11.00
N ASP A 62 -0.93 3.03 -12.16
CA ASP A 62 -1.33 1.63 -12.31
C ASP A 62 -0.47 0.68 -11.45
N GLN A 63 0.83 0.96 -11.29
CA GLN A 63 1.71 0.17 -10.42
C GLN A 63 1.33 0.35 -8.94
N ALA A 64 1.05 1.58 -8.51
CA ALA A 64 0.61 1.84 -7.14
C ALA A 64 -0.76 1.19 -6.86
N GLU A 65 -1.70 1.32 -7.79
CA GLU A 65 -3.04 0.73 -7.67
C GLU A 65 -2.98 -0.81 -7.67
N PHE A 66 -2.11 -1.41 -8.47
CA PHE A 66 -1.84 -2.84 -8.43
C PHE A 66 -1.50 -3.31 -7.01
N PHE A 67 -0.57 -2.66 -6.32
CA PHE A 67 -0.18 -3.06 -4.96
C PHE A 67 -1.30 -2.83 -3.93
N ASN A 68 -2.12 -1.80 -4.10
CA ASN A 68 -3.27 -1.55 -3.24
C ASN A 68 -4.30 -2.68 -3.34
N ILE A 69 -4.68 -3.04 -4.58
CA ILE A 69 -5.66 -4.09 -4.84
C ILE A 69 -5.06 -5.47 -4.49
N ALA A 70 -3.81 -5.74 -4.86
CA ALA A 70 -3.13 -6.99 -4.57
C ALA A 70 -3.08 -7.27 -3.07
N ARG A 71 -2.83 -6.25 -2.23
CA ARG A 71 -2.87 -6.40 -0.78
C ARG A 71 -4.26 -6.77 -0.27
N ALA A 72 -5.31 -6.15 -0.81
CA ALA A 72 -6.68 -6.48 -0.43
C ALA A 72 -7.06 -7.91 -0.87
N LEU A 73 -6.60 -8.30 -2.06
CA LEU A 73 -6.90 -9.61 -2.66
C LEU A 73 -6.29 -10.76 -1.85
N VAL A 74 -5.02 -10.68 -1.46
CA VAL A 74 -4.36 -11.71 -0.65
C VAL A 74 -4.87 -11.83 0.79
N HIS A 75 -5.78 -10.97 1.19
CA HIS A 75 -6.45 -11.04 2.49
C HIS A 75 -7.96 -11.33 2.37
N ILE A 76 -8.45 -11.57 1.15
CA ILE A 76 -9.90 -11.62 0.89
C ILE A 76 -10.55 -12.84 1.51
N ASP A 77 -9.85 -13.96 1.58
CA ASP A 77 -10.29 -15.22 2.20
C ASP A 77 -9.93 -15.34 3.68
N GLY A 78 -9.18 -14.35 4.22
CA GLY A 78 -8.71 -14.32 5.61
C GLY A 78 -7.46 -15.17 5.88
N ASP A 79 -6.94 -15.87 4.88
CA ASP A 79 -5.68 -16.61 4.96
C ASP A 79 -4.59 -15.92 4.13
N TYR A 80 -3.60 -15.35 4.80
CA TYR A 80 -2.44 -14.74 4.16
C TYR A 80 -1.32 -15.77 4.04
N GLY A 81 -1.37 -16.57 3.00
CA GLY A 81 -0.45 -17.66 2.72
C GLY A 81 1.02 -17.24 2.59
N ALA A 82 1.91 -18.19 2.86
CA ALA A 82 3.36 -17.95 2.72
C ALA A 82 3.75 -17.68 1.26
N ASP A 83 3.09 -18.33 0.31
CA ASP A 83 3.38 -18.23 -1.12
C ASP A 83 2.93 -16.88 -1.69
N GLU A 84 1.76 -16.39 -1.31
CA GLU A 84 1.27 -15.05 -1.69
C GLU A 84 2.17 -13.94 -1.14
N ARG A 85 2.61 -14.07 0.13
CA ARG A 85 3.60 -13.15 0.72
C ARG A 85 4.91 -13.15 -0.06
N ALA A 86 5.41 -14.32 -0.41
CA ALA A 86 6.66 -14.45 -1.14
C ALA A 86 6.57 -13.80 -2.53
N ILE A 87 5.44 -13.97 -3.22
CA ILE A 87 5.19 -13.34 -4.53
C ILE A 87 5.07 -11.82 -4.41
N LEU A 88 4.29 -11.32 -3.45
CA LEU A 88 4.18 -9.88 -3.24
C LEU A 88 5.53 -9.24 -2.87
N LEU A 89 6.35 -9.93 -2.08
CA LEU A 89 7.69 -9.46 -1.75
C LEU A 89 8.57 -9.37 -3.01
N ARG A 90 8.58 -10.41 -3.84
CA ARG A 90 9.31 -10.41 -5.13
C ARG A 90 8.87 -9.30 -6.06
N LEU A 91 7.56 -9.03 -6.13
CA LEU A 91 7.01 -7.94 -6.94
C LEU A 91 7.46 -6.58 -6.41
N LYS A 92 7.47 -6.38 -5.09
CA LYS A 92 7.97 -5.15 -4.46
C LYS A 92 9.47 -4.95 -4.69
N GLU A 93 10.27 -6.00 -4.55
CA GLU A 93 11.71 -5.93 -4.83
C GLU A 93 11.96 -5.55 -6.31
N ARG A 94 11.18 -6.13 -7.23
CA ARG A 94 11.26 -5.83 -8.65
C ARG A 94 10.83 -4.39 -8.95
N HIS A 95 9.78 -3.92 -8.33
CA HIS A 95 9.33 -2.54 -8.42
C HIS A 95 10.42 -1.56 -7.98
N ILE A 96 11.01 -1.80 -6.80
CA ILE A 96 12.08 -0.93 -6.26
C ILE A 96 13.30 -0.92 -7.19
N LYS A 97 13.69 -2.06 -7.77
CA LYS A 97 14.82 -2.13 -8.72
C LYS A 97 14.55 -1.39 -10.02
N ASN A 98 13.29 -1.32 -10.44
CA ASN A 98 12.89 -0.64 -11.69
C ASN A 98 12.63 0.86 -11.47
N VAL A 99 12.46 1.30 -10.23
CA VAL A 99 12.35 2.72 -9.90
C VAL A 99 13.73 3.36 -10.00
N ASN A 100 13.88 4.31 -10.92
CA ASN A 100 15.10 5.09 -11.04
C ASN A 100 15.19 6.03 -9.84
N VAL A 101 16.06 5.71 -8.88
CA VAL A 101 16.26 6.49 -7.65
C VAL A 101 16.71 7.91 -7.98
N ASP A 102 17.45 8.10 -9.09
CA ASP A 102 17.92 9.42 -9.53
C ASP A 102 16.77 10.35 -9.95
N ASP A 103 15.68 9.80 -10.51
CA ASP A 103 14.46 10.57 -10.82
C ASP A 103 13.68 10.99 -9.56
N LEU A 104 13.79 10.23 -8.49
CA LEU A 104 13.18 10.58 -7.21
C LEU A 104 14.01 11.61 -6.43
N VAL A 105 15.33 11.47 -6.44
CA VAL A 105 16.24 12.38 -5.73
C VAL A 105 16.35 13.72 -6.45
N GLY A 106 16.30 13.75 -7.78
CA GLY A 106 16.36 14.98 -8.59
C GLY A 106 15.14 15.91 -8.45
N LYS A 107 14.05 15.46 -7.84
CA LYS A 107 12.83 16.26 -7.61
C LYS A 107 12.69 16.80 -6.19
N VAL A 108 13.59 16.44 -5.29
CA VAL A 108 13.61 16.98 -3.92
C VAL A 108 14.64 18.12 -3.89
N ASP A 109 14.22 19.33 -4.26
CA ASP A 109 14.91 20.55 -3.87
C ASP A 109 14.82 20.70 -2.36
N ILE A 110 15.80 20.14 -1.65
CA ILE A 110 15.94 20.38 -0.23
C ILE A 110 16.52 21.80 -0.09
N ALA A 111 15.65 22.80 -0.08
CA ALA A 111 16.00 24.12 0.40
C ALA A 111 16.35 23.98 1.89
N PHE A 112 17.63 23.86 2.19
CA PHE A 112 18.10 24.08 3.55
C PHE A 112 17.92 25.56 3.83
N GLU A 113 16.78 25.94 4.41
CA GLU A 113 16.70 27.21 5.11
C GLU A 113 17.72 27.14 6.24
N THR A 114 18.82 27.84 6.06
CA THR A 114 19.78 28.15 7.11
C THR A 114 19.10 29.12 8.08
N THR A 115 18.21 28.61 8.92
CA THR A 115 17.74 29.34 10.08
C THR A 115 18.96 29.58 10.98
N PRO A 116 19.32 30.85 11.26
CA PRO A 116 20.43 31.12 12.17
C PRO A 116 20.13 30.44 13.50
N ARG A 117 21.09 29.66 14.01
CA ARG A 117 21.00 29.01 15.30
C ARG A 117 20.50 30.02 16.35
N PRO A 118 19.44 29.75 17.10
CA PRO A 118 19.05 30.59 18.20
C PRO A 118 20.24 30.71 19.17
N LYS A 119 20.60 31.93 19.52
CA LYS A 119 21.63 32.21 20.49
C LYS A 119 21.30 31.44 21.78
N LYS A 120 22.32 30.74 22.29
CA LYS A 120 22.30 30.00 23.54
C LYS A 120 21.64 30.87 24.63
N ILE A 121 20.41 30.48 25.00
CA ILE A 121 19.71 31.09 26.13
C ILE A 121 20.39 30.53 27.38
N GLU A 122 21.03 31.37 28.17
CA GLU A 122 21.53 31.00 29.48
C GLU A 122 20.36 30.60 30.39
N PRO A 123 20.51 29.60 31.25
CA PRO A 123 19.41 29.13 32.09
C PRO A 123 19.10 30.22 33.14
N ILE A 124 17.93 30.82 33.00
CA ILE A 124 17.35 31.62 34.06
C ILE A 124 16.89 30.65 35.15
N LEU A 125 17.61 30.66 36.26
CA LEU A 125 17.19 30.03 37.51
C LEU A 125 15.97 30.78 38.05
N GLU A 126 14.76 30.35 37.71
CA GLU A 126 13.55 30.77 38.38
C GLU A 126 12.89 29.61 39.10
N ASN A 127 12.46 29.87 40.29
CA ASN A 127 11.92 29.00 41.33
C ASN A 127 10.72 28.18 40.88
N PRO A 128 10.45 27.01 41.52
CA PRO A 128 9.32 26.17 41.19
C PRO A 128 8.00 26.82 41.64
N VAL A 129 7.26 27.34 40.67
CA VAL A 129 5.86 27.70 40.90
C VAL A 129 5.04 26.42 40.76
N GLN A 130 4.35 26.07 41.87
CA GLN A 130 3.30 25.06 41.90
C GLN A 130 2.24 25.38 40.83
N GLY A 131 2.18 24.56 39.81
CA GLY A 131 1.15 24.57 38.79
C GLY A 131 0.50 23.19 38.73
N GLU A 132 -0.67 23.08 39.35
CA GLU A 132 -1.49 21.90 39.44
C GLU A 132 -1.75 21.26 38.06
N ASN A 133 -1.70 19.94 38.06
CA ASN A 133 -1.94 18.99 36.96
C ASN A 133 -3.24 19.27 36.17
N LYS A 134 -3.22 20.17 35.20
CA LYS A 134 -4.31 20.36 34.25
C LYS A 134 -4.52 19.14 33.31
N VAL A 135 -3.50 18.32 33.14
CA VAL A 135 -3.57 17.14 32.29
C VAL A 135 -4.42 16.02 32.91
N LEU A 136 -4.34 15.83 34.23
CA LEU A 136 -5.15 14.84 34.94
C LEU A 136 -6.65 15.17 34.95
N THR A 137 -6.99 16.46 34.99
CA THR A 137 -8.41 16.89 34.99
C THR A 137 -9.08 16.66 33.60
N ILE A 138 -8.33 16.77 32.50
CA ILE A 138 -8.84 16.51 31.16
C ILE A 138 -9.09 15.01 30.95
N LEU A 139 -8.18 14.16 31.40
CA LEU A 139 -8.33 12.71 31.32
C LEU A 139 -9.50 12.17 32.16
N GLN A 140 -9.73 12.69 33.37
CA GLN A 140 -10.86 12.31 34.20
C GLN A 140 -12.21 12.70 33.59
N LYS A 141 -12.31 13.85 32.92
CA LYS A 141 -13.55 14.23 32.21
C LYS A 141 -13.82 13.41 30.96
N PHE A 142 -12.80 12.84 30.35
CA PHE A 142 -12.96 11.95 29.18
C PHE A 142 -13.51 10.56 29.60
N PHE A 143 -13.06 10.01 30.73
CA PHE A 143 -13.51 8.73 31.24
C PHE A 143 -14.94 8.78 31.84
N GLN A 144 -15.43 9.89 32.33
CA GLN A 144 -16.79 10.03 32.83
C GLN A 144 -17.86 10.14 31.73
N ARG A 145 -17.49 10.27 30.46
CA ARG A 145 -18.42 10.32 29.30
C ARG A 145 -18.63 8.98 28.60
N LEU A 146 -17.96 7.94 29.06
CA LEU A 146 -18.01 6.58 28.47
C LEU A 146 -18.67 5.55 29.38
N THR A 147 -19.37 5.99 30.40
CA THR A 147 -20.21 5.10 31.24
C THR A 147 -21.68 5.43 31.05
#